data_58939d85b4785c0442b3f4a81a51bc4a
#
_entry.id   58939d85b4785c0442b3f4a81a51bc4a
#
_cell.length_a   1.000
_cell.length_b   1.000
_cell.length_c   1.000
_cell.angle_alpha   90.00
_cell.angle_beta   90.00
_cell.angle_gamma   90.00
#
_symmetry.space_group_name_H-M   'P 1'
#
loop_
_entity.id
_entity.type
_entity.pdbx_description
1 polymer ?
#
loop_
_entity_poly.entity_id
_entity_poly.type
_entity_poly.pdbx_seq_one_letter_code
_entity_poly.pdbx_strand_id
1 'polypeptide(L)'
;MLKAKDIMNKNVVTVSKDTSVDALGRLFIEKNISGAPVLDEENNIFGIVTENDLISQNKRIHIPTMLRLFDAFIPLGGSGSIEKEIKRMSASKVSEICSREVVTVSPDTALQDIATIMAEKGIHLLPVVSSGKIIGIIGKIDIIKGIQGEGNQQQP
;
A
#
# COMPACT_ATOMS: atom_id res chain seq x y z
N MET A 1 19.71 -11.20 -18.47
CA MET A 1 18.46 -10.45 -18.32
C MET A 1 18.00 -10.52 -16.87
N LEU A 2 17.74 -9.40 -16.26
CA LEU A 2 17.29 -9.36 -14.88
C LEU A 2 15.82 -9.79 -14.76
N LYS A 3 15.55 -10.50 -13.67
CA LYS A 3 14.23 -11.02 -13.32
C LYS A 3 13.83 -10.49 -11.94
N ALA A 4 12.57 -10.69 -11.57
CA ALA A 4 12.04 -10.28 -10.28
C ALA A 4 12.94 -10.72 -9.12
N LYS A 5 13.38 -11.96 -9.12
CA LYS A 5 14.25 -12.52 -8.08
C LYS A 5 15.60 -11.80 -7.92
N ASP A 6 16.07 -11.15 -8.99
CA ASP A 6 17.35 -10.44 -8.99
C ASP A 6 17.25 -9.03 -8.38
N ILE A 7 16.05 -8.44 -8.40
CA ILE A 7 15.84 -7.05 -7.97
C ILE A 7 14.96 -6.92 -6.75
N MET A 8 14.24 -7.97 -6.35
CA MET A 8 13.32 -7.92 -5.23
C MET A 8 14.04 -7.74 -3.89
N ASN A 9 13.36 -7.08 -2.96
CA ASN A 9 13.78 -7.05 -1.57
C ASN A 9 13.21 -8.28 -0.87
N LYS A 10 14.07 -9.09 -0.28
CA LYS A 10 13.67 -10.32 0.42
C LYS A 10 13.17 -10.05 1.83
N ASN A 11 13.50 -8.90 2.41
CA ASN A 11 13.03 -8.49 3.73
C ASN A 11 11.65 -7.85 3.62
N VAL A 12 10.64 -8.67 3.42
CA VAL A 12 9.27 -8.21 3.22
C VAL A 12 8.65 -7.90 4.57
N VAL A 13 8.21 -6.65 4.74
CA VAL A 13 7.42 -6.23 5.90
C VAL A 13 5.96 -6.39 5.52
N THR A 14 5.25 -7.25 6.22
CA THR A 14 3.82 -7.49 6.02
C THR A 14 3.02 -7.01 7.24
N VAL A 15 1.75 -6.76 7.03
CA VAL A 15 0.84 -6.37 8.10
C VAL A 15 -0.40 -7.27 8.09
N SER A 16 -1.01 -7.44 9.26
CA SER A 16 -2.29 -8.13 9.37
C SER A 16 -3.43 -7.21 8.91
N LYS A 17 -4.45 -7.79 8.31
CA LYS A 17 -5.65 -7.05 7.95
C LYS A 17 -6.32 -6.37 9.16
N ASP A 18 -6.09 -6.89 10.35
CA ASP A 18 -6.66 -6.37 11.60
C ASP A 18 -5.78 -5.32 12.29
N THR A 19 -4.61 -5.03 11.73
CA THR A 19 -3.73 -3.97 12.22
C THR A 19 -4.46 -2.62 12.14
N SER A 20 -4.35 -1.81 13.19
CA SER A 20 -4.93 -0.47 13.17
C SER A 20 -4.19 0.44 12.20
N VAL A 21 -4.91 1.39 11.63
CA VAL A 21 -4.33 2.40 10.72
C VAL A 21 -3.23 3.20 11.43
N ASP A 22 -3.42 3.49 12.72
CA ASP A 22 -2.40 4.19 13.52
C ASP A 22 -1.11 3.37 13.64
N ALA A 23 -1.23 2.09 13.96
CA ALA A 23 -0.08 1.20 14.03
C ALA A 23 0.63 1.06 12.69
N LEU A 24 -0.12 1.03 11.61
CA LEU A 24 0.42 1.00 10.24
C LEU A 24 1.28 2.24 9.96
N GLY A 25 0.76 3.41 10.30
CA GLY A 25 1.50 4.67 10.11
C GLY A 25 2.83 4.68 10.86
N ARG A 26 2.81 4.23 12.10
CA ARG A 26 4.03 4.10 12.90
C ARG A 26 5.02 3.12 12.29
N LEU A 27 4.53 1.99 11.77
CA LEU A 27 5.36 1.00 11.11
C LEU A 27 6.04 1.57 9.87
N PHE A 28 5.29 2.31 9.05
CA PHE A 28 5.85 2.95 7.85
C PHE A 28 6.97 3.92 8.18
N ILE A 29 6.80 4.71 9.24
CA ILE A 29 7.82 5.64 9.71
C ILE A 29 9.04 4.89 10.27
N GLU A 30 8.79 3.94 11.14
CA GLU A 30 9.85 3.16 11.81
C GLU A 30 10.71 2.37 10.83
N LYS A 31 10.07 1.71 9.88
CA LYS A 31 10.75 0.89 8.87
C LYS A 31 11.15 1.65 7.62
N ASN A 32 10.75 2.93 7.51
CA ASN A 32 10.98 3.76 6.33
C ASN A 32 10.52 3.07 5.04
N ILE A 33 9.30 2.58 5.05
CA ILE A 33 8.66 1.92 3.91
C ILE A 33 7.43 2.72 3.46
N SER A 34 7.07 2.56 2.19
CA SER A 34 5.95 3.28 1.56
C SER A 34 4.73 2.40 1.33
N GLY A 35 4.83 1.12 1.61
CA GLY A 35 3.73 0.19 1.44
C GLY A 35 4.07 -1.20 1.94
N ALA A 36 3.06 -2.02 2.10
CA ALA A 36 3.21 -3.37 2.61
C ALA A 36 2.06 -4.27 2.13
N PRO A 37 2.35 -5.55 1.88
CA PRO A 37 1.29 -6.53 1.69
C PRO A 37 0.50 -6.72 2.98
N VAL A 38 -0.81 -6.87 2.83
CA VAL A 38 -1.74 -7.13 3.93
C VAL A 38 -2.10 -8.61 3.89
N LEU A 39 -1.95 -9.29 4.99
CA LEU A 39 -2.22 -10.73 5.10
C LEU A 39 -3.47 -11.00 5.93
N ASP A 40 -4.18 -12.08 5.57
CA ASP A 40 -5.29 -12.58 6.37
C ASP A 40 -4.80 -13.56 7.45
N GLU A 41 -5.72 -14.18 8.18
CA GLU A 41 -5.40 -15.11 9.27
C GLU A 41 -4.67 -16.36 8.80
N GLU A 42 -4.82 -16.71 7.52
CA GLU A 42 -4.17 -17.89 6.91
C GLU A 42 -2.85 -17.54 6.21
N ASN A 43 -2.37 -16.31 6.39
CA ASN A 43 -1.17 -15.77 5.74
C ASN A 43 -1.27 -15.66 4.22
N ASN A 44 -2.49 -15.60 3.70
CA ASN A 44 -2.73 -15.30 2.30
C ASN A 44 -2.77 -13.78 2.09
N ILE A 45 -2.44 -13.34 0.88
CA ILE A 45 -2.50 -11.93 0.54
C ILE A 45 -3.96 -11.48 0.55
N PHE A 46 -4.30 -10.58 1.46
CA PHE A 46 -5.61 -9.93 1.54
C PHE A 46 -5.67 -8.68 0.66
N GLY A 47 -4.58 -7.94 0.61
CA GLY A 47 -4.51 -6.69 -0.12
C GLY A 47 -3.12 -6.08 -0.06
N ILE A 48 -3.03 -4.85 -0.55
CA ILE A 48 -1.83 -4.01 -0.44
C ILE A 48 -2.25 -2.67 0.13
N VAL A 49 -1.47 -2.17 1.08
CA VAL A 49 -1.66 -0.84 1.66
C VAL A 49 -0.42 0.01 1.39
N THR A 50 -0.65 1.27 1.02
CA THR A 50 0.43 2.20 0.67
C THR A 50 0.28 3.50 1.46
N GLU A 51 1.30 4.35 1.36
CA GLU A 51 1.26 5.70 1.96
C GLU A 51 0.08 6.52 1.42
N ASN A 52 -0.31 6.33 0.16
CA ASN A 52 -1.48 7.01 -0.40
C ASN A 52 -2.77 6.65 0.33
N ASP A 53 -2.90 5.40 0.76
CA ASP A 53 -4.07 4.96 1.53
C ASP A 53 -4.12 5.66 2.89
N LEU A 54 -2.98 5.83 3.54
CA LEU A 54 -2.88 6.55 4.80
C LEU A 54 -3.19 8.04 4.64
N ILE A 55 -2.65 8.65 3.59
CA ILE A 55 -2.87 10.07 3.30
C ILE A 55 -4.35 10.31 3.00
N SER A 56 -4.97 9.43 2.23
CA SER A 56 -6.39 9.53 1.87
C SER A 56 -7.30 9.45 3.09
N GLN A 57 -6.91 8.71 4.12
CA GLN A 57 -7.67 8.64 5.39
C GLN A 57 -7.72 9.98 6.11
N ASN A 58 -6.70 10.81 5.93
CA ASN A 58 -6.59 12.11 6.56
C ASN A 58 -7.06 13.24 5.64
N LYS A 59 -7.59 12.91 4.46
CA LYS A 59 -8.26 13.90 3.64
C LYS A 59 -9.33 14.58 4.48
N ARG A 60 -9.27 15.89 4.54
CA ARG A 60 -10.41 16.63 5.04
C ARG A 60 -11.61 16.21 4.20
N ILE A 61 -12.48 15.46 4.80
CA ILE A 61 -13.79 15.25 4.25
C ILE A 61 -14.33 16.65 3.98
N HIS A 62 -14.79 16.92 2.77
CA HIS A 62 -15.45 18.19 2.48
C HIS A 62 -16.80 18.24 3.20
N ILE A 63 -16.72 18.09 4.49
CA ILE A 63 -17.81 18.27 5.40
C ILE A 63 -18.34 19.74 5.38
N PRO A 64 -17.51 20.80 5.09
CA PRO A 64 -18.03 22.16 5.17
C PRO A 64 -19.27 22.42 4.33
N THR A 65 -19.38 21.80 3.16
CA THR A 65 -20.55 22.02 2.31
C THR A 65 -21.76 21.24 2.80
N MET A 66 -21.58 20.02 3.25
CA MET A 66 -22.65 19.25 3.87
C MET A 66 -23.05 19.82 5.23
N LEU A 67 -22.10 20.26 6.01
CA LEU A 67 -22.36 20.92 7.28
C LEU A 67 -23.14 22.22 7.11
N ARG A 68 -22.87 22.98 6.04
CA ARG A 68 -23.65 24.18 5.73
C ARG A 68 -25.09 23.87 5.32
N LEU A 69 -25.28 22.77 4.58
CA LEU A 69 -26.61 22.30 4.21
C LEU A 69 -27.40 21.79 5.43
N PHE A 70 -26.68 21.28 6.41
CA PHE A 70 -27.24 20.73 7.64
C PHE A 70 -27.04 21.64 8.85
N ASP A 71 -26.67 22.89 8.65
CA ASP A 71 -26.44 23.86 9.74
C ASP A 71 -27.62 23.93 10.72
N ALA A 72 -28.83 23.76 10.22
CA ALA A 72 -30.03 23.71 11.04
C ALA A 72 -30.13 22.41 11.87
N PHE A 73 -29.40 21.37 11.51
CA PHE A 73 -29.47 20.05 12.14
C PHE A 73 -28.26 19.73 13.01
N ILE A 74 -27.13 20.39 12.77
CA ILE A 74 -25.88 20.14 13.47
C ILE A 74 -25.97 20.40 14.97
N PRO A 75 -26.67 21.41 15.50
CA PRO A 75 -26.80 21.58 16.93
C PRO A 75 -27.52 20.43 17.61
N LEU A 76 -28.24 19.60 16.85
CA LEU A 76 -29.10 18.57 17.39
C LEU A 76 -28.40 17.22 17.63
N GLY A 77 -27.14 17.08 17.25
CA GLY A 77 -26.41 15.83 17.48
C GLY A 77 -25.08 15.76 16.78
N GLY A 78 -24.74 16.81 16.03
CA GLY A 78 -23.60 16.77 15.13
C GLY A 78 -22.24 16.60 15.78
N SER A 79 -22.01 17.16 16.96
CA SER A 79 -20.72 17.08 17.63
C SER A 79 -20.41 15.66 18.12
N GLY A 80 -21.40 14.95 18.63
CA GLY A 80 -21.24 13.56 19.05
C GLY A 80 -21.05 12.58 17.89
N SER A 81 -21.70 12.86 16.75
CA SER A 81 -21.56 12.04 15.54
C SER A 81 -20.20 12.26 14.87
N ILE A 82 -19.71 13.50 14.84
CA ILE A 82 -18.40 13.83 14.28
C ILE A 82 -17.28 13.23 15.11
N GLU A 83 -17.37 13.29 16.44
CA GLU A 83 -16.42 12.68 17.33
C GLU A 83 -16.41 11.16 17.20
N LYS A 84 -17.57 10.54 17.04
CA LYS A 84 -17.68 9.10 16.77
C LYS A 84 -17.08 8.73 15.41
N GLU A 85 -17.31 9.54 14.41
CA GLU A 85 -16.73 9.34 13.08
C GLU A 85 -15.20 9.49 13.11
N ILE A 86 -14.69 10.50 13.80
CA ILE A 86 -13.26 10.70 13.99
C ILE A 86 -12.66 9.53 14.78
N LYS A 87 -13.32 9.06 15.82
CA LYS A 87 -12.89 7.87 16.56
C LYS A 87 -12.95 6.61 15.72
N ARG A 88 -13.94 6.46 14.85
CA ARG A 88 -14.00 5.35 13.89
C ARG A 88 -12.85 5.40 12.91
N MET A 89 -12.54 6.58 12.36
CA MET A 89 -11.42 6.77 11.45
C MET A 89 -10.09 6.45 12.12
N SER A 90 -9.91 6.87 13.37
CA SER A 90 -8.70 6.56 14.15
C SER A 90 -8.65 5.11 14.63
N ALA A 91 -9.79 4.43 14.70
CA ALA A 91 -9.89 3.01 15.05
C ALA A 91 -9.98 2.10 13.82
N SER A 92 -9.91 2.66 12.61
CA SER A 92 -9.98 1.90 11.36
C SER A 92 -8.86 0.87 11.28
N LYS A 93 -9.20 -0.24 10.65
CA LYS A 93 -8.26 -1.32 10.38
C LYS A 93 -7.69 -1.19 8.97
N VAL A 94 -6.51 -1.73 8.78
CA VAL A 94 -5.84 -1.79 7.48
C VAL A 94 -6.74 -2.42 6.42
N SER A 95 -7.53 -3.44 6.78
CA SER A 95 -8.48 -4.08 5.86
C SER A 95 -9.48 -3.11 5.23
N GLU A 96 -9.80 -2.03 5.91
CA GLU A 96 -10.78 -1.05 5.44
C GLU A 96 -10.18 -0.04 4.44
N ILE A 97 -8.89 0.16 4.46
CA ILE A 97 -8.21 1.16 3.62
C ILE A 97 -7.35 0.57 2.50
N CYS A 98 -6.97 -0.69 2.60
CA CYS A 98 -6.08 -1.32 1.61
C CYS A 98 -6.79 -1.56 0.28
N SER A 99 -6.01 -1.69 -0.78
CA SER A 99 -6.51 -2.15 -2.07
C SER A 99 -6.62 -3.68 -2.06
N ARG A 100 -7.79 -4.19 -2.46
CA ARG A 100 -8.02 -5.64 -2.57
C ARG A 100 -7.56 -6.19 -3.92
N GLU A 101 -7.38 -5.33 -4.91
CA GLU A 101 -6.82 -5.72 -6.21
C GLU A 101 -5.30 -5.78 -6.10
N VAL A 102 -4.77 -6.97 -5.97
CA VAL A 102 -3.34 -7.20 -5.81
C VAL A 102 -2.78 -7.79 -7.09
N VAL A 103 -1.84 -7.07 -7.70
CA VAL A 103 -1.06 -7.58 -8.81
C VAL A 103 0.22 -8.17 -8.23
N THR A 104 0.51 -9.42 -8.60
CA THR A 104 1.73 -10.12 -8.17
C THR A 104 2.54 -10.55 -9.39
N VAL A 105 3.81 -10.81 -9.17
CA VAL A 105 4.69 -11.35 -10.20
C VAL A 105 5.39 -12.60 -9.68
N SER A 106 5.89 -13.43 -10.59
CA SER A 106 6.69 -14.58 -10.22
C SER A 106 8.17 -14.22 -10.13
N PRO A 107 9.00 -15.04 -9.48
CA PRO A 107 10.45 -14.78 -9.42
C PRO A 107 11.12 -14.68 -10.78
N ASP A 108 10.57 -15.33 -11.78
CA ASP A 108 11.14 -15.39 -13.13
C ASP A 108 10.58 -14.32 -14.08
N THR A 109 9.68 -13.46 -13.61
CA THR A 109 9.16 -12.36 -14.42
C THR A 109 10.28 -11.40 -14.80
N ALA A 110 10.38 -11.05 -16.08
CA ALA A 110 11.43 -10.18 -16.59
C ALA A 110 11.28 -8.74 -16.09
N LEU A 111 12.38 -8.07 -15.86
CA LEU A 111 12.41 -6.66 -15.41
C LEU A 111 11.55 -5.76 -16.31
N GLN A 112 11.64 -5.95 -17.63
CA GLN A 112 10.87 -5.14 -18.57
C GLN A 112 9.36 -5.32 -18.41
N ASP A 113 8.93 -6.54 -18.15
CA ASP A 113 7.50 -6.84 -17.90
C ASP A 113 7.03 -6.20 -16.59
N ILE A 114 7.86 -6.25 -15.57
CA ILE A 114 7.56 -5.62 -14.28
C ILE A 114 7.43 -4.10 -14.45
N ALA A 115 8.37 -3.49 -15.16
CA ALA A 115 8.35 -2.05 -15.44
C ALA A 115 7.08 -1.66 -16.21
N THR A 116 6.68 -2.46 -17.18
CA THR A 116 5.46 -2.26 -17.96
C THR A 116 4.21 -2.33 -17.06
N ILE A 117 4.13 -3.34 -16.22
CA ILE A 117 3.01 -3.49 -15.28
C ILE A 117 2.91 -2.27 -14.36
N MET A 118 4.02 -1.84 -13.79
CA MET A 118 4.04 -0.69 -12.89
C MET A 118 3.61 0.59 -13.60
N ALA A 119 4.12 0.82 -14.81
CA ALA A 119 3.81 2.02 -15.58
C ALA A 119 2.35 2.05 -16.05
N GLU A 120 1.86 0.96 -16.62
CA GLU A 120 0.52 0.90 -17.18
C GLU A 120 -0.57 0.91 -16.13
N LYS A 121 -0.34 0.24 -15.01
CA LYS A 121 -1.33 0.11 -13.93
C LYS A 121 -1.18 1.17 -12.83
N GLY A 122 -0.14 2.00 -12.91
CA GLY A 122 0.13 3.01 -11.88
C GLY A 122 0.42 2.39 -10.52
N ILE A 123 1.05 1.23 -10.51
CA ILE A 123 1.37 0.48 -9.29
C ILE A 123 2.78 0.85 -8.83
N HIS A 124 2.96 1.01 -7.53
CA HIS A 124 4.24 1.42 -6.94
C HIS A 124 4.92 0.30 -6.15
N LEU A 125 4.22 -0.81 -5.95
CA LEU A 125 4.69 -1.91 -5.11
C LEU A 125 4.13 -3.22 -5.64
N LEU A 126 5.00 -4.20 -5.90
CA LEU A 126 4.61 -5.51 -6.42
C LEU A 126 5.16 -6.62 -5.53
N PRO A 127 4.29 -7.44 -4.94
CA PRO A 127 4.74 -8.67 -4.29
C PRO A 127 5.22 -9.69 -5.32
N VAL A 128 6.32 -10.37 -4.98
CA VAL A 128 6.83 -11.52 -5.72
C VAL A 128 6.36 -12.77 -5.00
N VAL A 129 5.63 -13.62 -5.71
CA VAL A 129 4.98 -14.80 -5.13
C VAL A 129 5.51 -16.07 -5.79
N SER A 130 5.82 -17.06 -4.98
CA SER A 130 6.21 -18.41 -5.44
C SER A 130 5.47 -19.42 -4.59
N SER A 131 4.83 -20.38 -5.24
CA SER A 131 4.06 -21.44 -4.57
C SER A 131 3.05 -20.89 -3.55
N GLY A 132 2.37 -19.81 -3.92
CA GLY A 132 1.34 -19.16 -3.08
C GLY A 132 1.87 -18.32 -1.94
N LYS A 133 3.18 -18.16 -1.81
CA LYS A 133 3.81 -17.39 -0.71
C LYS A 133 4.59 -16.20 -1.25
N ILE A 134 4.55 -15.10 -0.51
CA ILE A 134 5.37 -13.92 -0.80
C ILE A 134 6.82 -14.25 -0.46
N ILE A 135 7.69 -14.10 -1.45
CA ILE A 135 9.14 -14.31 -1.29
C ILE A 135 9.94 -13.03 -1.41
N GLY A 136 9.33 -11.96 -1.88
CA GLY A 136 9.98 -10.69 -2.05
C GLY A 136 8.99 -9.60 -2.39
N ILE A 137 9.50 -8.38 -2.47
CA ILE A 137 8.71 -7.21 -2.84
C ILE A 137 9.56 -6.29 -3.72
N ILE A 138 8.90 -5.69 -4.70
CA ILE A 138 9.56 -4.80 -5.67
C ILE A 138 8.89 -3.44 -5.60
N GLY A 139 9.67 -2.41 -5.34
CA GLY A 139 9.25 -1.02 -5.42
C GLY A 139 9.83 -0.32 -6.64
N LYS A 140 9.44 0.92 -6.85
CA LYS A 140 9.94 1.75 -7.97
C LYS A 140 11.46 1.84 -7.98
N ILE A 141 12.06 2.04 -6.82
CA ILE A 141 13.51 2.20 -6.73
C ILE A 141 14.26 0.93 -7.17
N ASP A 142 13.67 -0.23 -6.92
CA ASP A 142 14.28 -1.50 -7.32
C ASP A 142 14.32 -1.63 -8.84
N ILE A 143 13.28 -1.16 -9.53
CA ILE A 143 13.23 -1.11 -10.99
C ILE A 143 14.29 -0.17 -11.52
N ILE A 144 14.41 1.02 -10.95
CA ILE A 144 15.39 2.03 -11.36
C ILE A 144 16.81 1.47 -11.22
N LYS A 145 17.10 0.84 -10.09
CA LYS A 145 18.38 0.20 -9.85
C LYS A 145 18.69 -0.90 -10.85
N GLY A 146 17.67 -1.70 -11.18
CA GLY A 146 17.78 -2.76 -12.18
C GLY A 146 18.11 -2.22 -13.57
N ILE A 147 17.40 -1.19 -14.00
CA ILE A 147 17.65 -0.53 -15.28
C ILE A 147 19.06 0.06 -15.36
N GLN A 148 19.49 0.74 -14.28
CA GLN A 148 20.84 1.31 -14.21
C GLN A 148 21.92 0.22 -14.24
N GLY A 149 21.71 -0.88 -13.54
CA GLY A 149 22.61 -2.02 -13.53
C GLY A 149 22.78 -2.67 -14.89
N GLU A 150 21.69 -2.84 -15.63
CA GLU A 150 21.75 -3.35 -17.01
C GLU A 150 22.45 -2.39 -17.96
N GLY A 151 22.20 -1.09 -17.80
CA GLY A 151 22.87 -0.06 -18.60
C GLY A 151 24.39 -0.07 -18.41
N ASN A 152 24.84 -0.29 -17.20
CA ASN A 152 26.28 -0.34 -16.88
C ASN A 152 26.96 -1.61 -17.43
N GLN A 153 26.21 -2.69 -17.62
CA GLN A 153 26.74 -3.93 -18.18
C GLN A 153 26.91 -3.88 -19.69
N GLN A 154 26.27 -2.93 -20.36
CA GLN A 154 26.35 -2.77 -21.81
C GLN A 154 27.45 -1.80 -22.25
N GLN A 155 28.12 -1.16 -21.32
CA GLN A 155 29.29 -0.32 -21.63
C GLN A 155 30.54 -1.18 -21.53
N PRO A 156 31.30 -1.32 -22.66
CA PRO A 156 32.57 -2.06 -22.61
C PRO A 156 33.63 -1.32 -21.81
#